data_4b1c564b31569cc3c822f5ea916f4a60
#
_entry.id   4b1c564b31569cc3c822f5ea916f4a60
#
_cell.length_a   1.000
_cell.length_b   1.000
_cell.length_c   1.000
_cell.angle_alpha   90.00
_cell.angle_beta   90.00
_cell.angle_gamma   90.00
#
_symmetry.space_group_name_H-M   'P 1'
#
loop_
_entity.id
_entity.type
_entity.pdbx_description
1 polymer ?
#
loop_
_entity_poly.entity_id
_entity_poly.type
_entity_poly.pdbx_seq_one_letter_code
_entity_poly.pdbx_strand_id
1 'polypeptide(L)'
;MIKKDQFAHQKKKMKIIDNFLDQKTYIDLVKVIMEARFPWNFVNGKSEIRDGDFQFTHLFVDDGGKITSPYYKILFPLLKRLDPEKIYRIKANLTTKKETNHKSLMHIDTNQEKIKTAVYYCNTNNGSTLFQNGKRIDSKANRIVIFDGHQKHCGVDLSLIHI
;
A
#
# COMPACT_ATOMS: atom_id res chain seq x y z
N MET A 1 -36.59 -32.09 -2.98
CA MET A 1 -36.44 -31.02 -1.99
C MET A 1 -34.96 -30.73 -1.84
N ILE A 2 -34.47 -29.80 -2.65
CA ILE A 2 -33.03 -29.52 -2.79
C ILE A 2 -32.68 -28.42 -1.78
N LYS A 3 -31.77 -28.73 -0.86
CA LYS A 3 -31.26 -27.79 0.13
C LYS A 3 -30.44 -26.73 -0.63
N LYS A 4 -30.92 -25.49 -0.62
CA LYS A 4 -30.22 -24.32 -1.13
C LYS A 4 -28.96 -24.04 -0.31
N ASP A 5 -27.90 -23.85 -1.02
CA ASP A 5 -26.54 -23.54 -0.66
C ASP A 5 -26.35 -22.56 0.50
N GLN A 6 -25.70 -23.05 1.53
CA GLN A 6 -24.98 -22.24 2.51
C GLN A 6 -23.60 -21.84 1.97
N PHE A 7 -23.54 -21.10 0.87
CA PHE A 7 -22.33 -20.31 0.54
C PHE A 7 -22.40 -18.98 1.26
N ALA A 8 -22.24 -19.03 2.57
CA ALA A 8 -21.94 -17.84 3.35
C ALA A 8 -20.67 -17.21 2.76
N HIS A 9 -20.80 -16.02 2.20
CA HIS A 9 -19.71 -15.12 1.88
C HIS A 9 -18.87 -14.92 3.14
N GLN A 10 -17.82 -15.71 3.33
CA GLN A 10 -16.79 -15.39 4.30
C GLN A 10 -16.21 -14.05 3.88
N LYS A 11 -16.62 -12.96 4.54
CA LYS A 11 -15.96 -11.65 4.46
C LYS A 11 -14.47 -11.91 4.69
N LYS A 12 -13.68 -11.87 3.62
CA LYS A 12 -12.23 -12.08 3.70
C LYS A 12 -11.66 -11.05 4.66
N LYS A 13 -11.28 -11.51 5.85
CA LYS A 13 -10.90 -10.68 6.98
C LYS A 13 -9.60 -9.93 6.65
N MET A 14 -9.62 -8.61 6.78
CA MET A 14 -8.41 -7.77 6.72
C MET A 14 -7.36 -8.31 7.70
N LYS A 15 -6.11 -8.42 7.26
CA LYS A 15 -4.97 -8.79 8.10
C LYS A 15 -4.09 -7.56 8.34
N ILE A 16 -3.66 -7.36 9.58
CA ILE A 16 -2.71 -6.31 9.98
C ILE A 16 -1.60 -7.03 10.72
N ILE A 17 -0.36 -6.84 10.28
CA ILE A 17 0.81 -7.51 10.85
C ILE A 17 1.88 -6.45 11.11
N ASP A 18 2.24 -6.26 12.37
CA ASP A 18 3.36 -5.44 12.80
C ASP A 18 4.67 -6.23 12.75
N ASN A 19 5.79 -5.52 12.61
CA ASN A 19 7.12 -6.11 12.50
C ASN A 19 7.14 -7.19 11.41
N PHE A 20 6.63 -6.83 10.22
CA PHE A 20 6.44 -7.77 9.13
C PHE A 20 7.75 -8.32 8.62
N LEU A 21 8.83 -7.56 8.54
CA LEU A 21 10.18 -8.05 8.28
C LEU A 21 10.97 -8.10 9.60
N ASP A 22 12.01 -8.92 9.63
CA ASP A 22 13.00 -8.79 10.70
C ASP A 22 13.66 -7.39 10.64
N GLN A 23 14.18 -6.93 11.78
CA GLN A 23 14.65 -5.55 11.91
C GLN A 23 15.76 -5.19 10.92
N LYS A 24 16.71 -6.11 10.70
CA LYS A 24 17.81 -5.86 9.76
C LYS A 24 17.30 -5.70 8.33
N THR A 25 16.48 -6.63 7.86
CA THR A 25 15.89 -6.61 6.51
C THR A 25 15.02 -5.37 6.29
N TYR A 26 14.24 -4.97 7.31
CA TYR A 26 13.46 -3.73 7.26
C TYR A 26 14.36 -2.51 7.08
N ILE A 27 15.41 -2.37 7.88
CA ILE A 27 16.35 -1.25 7.79
C ILE A 27 17.02 -1.20 6.41
N ASP A 28 17.50 -2.34 5.90
CA ASP A 28 18.15 -2.43 4.59
C ASP A 28 17.19 -2.00 3.46
N LEU A 29 15.93 -2.43 3.50
CA LEU A 29 14.90 -2.02 2.54
C LEU A 29 14.63 -0.51 2.58
N VAL A 30 14.37 0.02 3.77
CA VAL A 30 14.02 1.44 3.95
C VAL A 30 15.19 2.34 3.58
N LYS A 31 16.42 1.94 3.92
CA LYS A 31 17.63 2.68 3.55
C LYS A 31 17.73 2.90 2.04
N VAL A 32 17.46 1.88 1.23
CA VAL A 32 17.49 2.00 -0.23
C VAL A 32 16.38 2.94 -0.73
N ILE A 33 15.16 2.78 -0.24
CA ILE A 33 14.01 3.58 -0.68
C ILE A 33 14.16 5.05 -0.29
N MET A 34 14.80 5.33 0.85
CA MET A 34 15.00 6.68 1.38
C MET A 34 16.31 7.33 0.93
N GLU A 35 17.11 6.64 0.12
CA GLU A 35 18.33 7.22 -0.45
C GLU A 35 18.03 8.37 -1.42
N ALA A 36 18.88 9.39 -1.44
CA ALA A 36 18.73 10.56 -2.31
C ALA A 36 18.73 10.22 -3.81
N ARG A 37 19.31 9.09 -4.19
CA ARG A 37 19.37 8.61 -5.59
C ARG A 37 18.24 7.68 -5.96
N PHE A 38 17.33 7.31 -5.04
CA PHE A 38 16.19 6.48 -5.38
C PHE A 38 15.24 7.26 -6.31
N PRO A 39 14.87 6.72 -7.48
CA PRO A 39 14.16 7.47 -8.50
C PRO A 39 12.68 7.62 -8.16
N TRP A 40 12.31 8.76 -7.61
CA TRP A 40 10.93 9.16 -7.38
C TRP A 40 10.41 9.99 -8.55
N ASN A 41 9.25 9.62 -9.09
CA ASN A 41 8.60 10.30 -10.20
C ASN A 41 7.40 11.11 -9.69
N PHE A 42 7.31 12.37 -10.10
CA PHE A 42 6.15 13.22 -9.80
C PHE A 42 4.90 12.71 -10.50
N VAL A 43 3.78 12.65 -9.76
CA VAL A 43 2.45 12.30 -10.29
C VAL A 43 1.46 13.37 -9.83
N ASN A 44 0.80 14.01 -10.80
CA ASN A 44 -0.21 15.03 -10.56
C ASN A 44 -1.56 14.36 -10.26
N GLY A 45 -1.78 14.04 -9.00
CA GLY A 45 -2.94 13.33 -8.46
C GLY A 45 -2.53 12.16 -7.56
N LYS A 46 -3.38 11.79 -6.62
CA LYS A 46 -3.21 10.65 -5.71
C LYS A 46 -4.15 9.51 -6.02
N SER A 47 -5.42 9.82 -6.18
CA SER A 47 -6.49 8.86 -6.44
C SER A 47 -6.94 8.91 -7.90
N GLU A 48 -6.99 10.12 -8.47
CA GLU A 48 -7.32 10.39 -9.86
C GLU A 48 -6.35 11.42 -10.44
N ILE A 49 -6.24 11.46 -11.77
CA ILE A 49 -5.41 12.47 -12.44
C ILE A 49 -6.02 13.85 -12.17
N ARG A 50 -5.22 14.78 -11.64
CA ARG A 50 -5.63 16.18 -11.35
C ARG A 50 -6.73 16.30 -10.29
N ASP A 51 -6.73 15.43 -9.28
CA ASP A 51 -7.62 15.54 -8.11
C ASP A 51 -7.29 16.72 -7.18
N GLY A 52 -6.39 17.61 -7.59
CA GLY A 52 -5.94 18.77 -6.81
C GLY A 52 -4.82 18.44 -5.82
N ASP A 53 -4.32 17.23 -5.83
CA ASP A 53 -3.23 16.76 -5.01
C ASP A 53 -2.04 16.26 -5.86
N PHE A 54 -0.96 15.88 -5.24
CA PHE A 54 0.18 15.27 -5.91
C PHE A 54 0.90 14.29 -4.99
N GLN A 55 1.68 13.40 -5.58
CA GLN A 55 2.56 12.48 -4.87
C GLN A 55 3.79 12.17 -5.73
N PHE A 56 4.76 11.54 -5.12
CA PHE A 56 5.84 10.91 -5.86
C PHE A 56 5.67 9.39 -5.83
N THR A 57 5.96 8.74 -6.94
CA THR A 57 5.83 7.30 -7.04
C THR A 57 7.06 6.65 -7.65
N HIS A 58 7.29 5.40 -7.30
CA HIS A 58 8.23 4.54 -8.00
C HIS A 58 7.54 3.23 -8.36
N LEU A 59 7.51 2.91 -9.64
CA LEU A 59 6.85 1.70 -10.15
C LEU A 59 7.86 0.57 -10.25
N PHE A 60 7.69 -0.49 -9.48
CA PHE A 60 8.53 -1.70 -9.53
C PHE A 60 7.99 -2.72 -10.51
N VAL A 61 6.66 -2.87 -10.54
CA VAL A 61 5.93 -3.79 -11.42
C VAL A 61 4.70 -3.06 -11.95
N ASP A 62 4.53 -3.04 -13.26
CA ASP A 62 3.40 -2.38 -13.92
C ASP A 62 2.08 -3.16 -13.78
N ASP A 63 0.98 -2.59 -14.29
CA ASP A 63 -0.36 -3.19 -14.19
C ASP A 63 -0.51 -4.52 -14.98
N GLY A 64 0.46 -4.84 -15.83
CA GLY A 64 0.57 -6.12 -16.55
C GLY A 64 1.39 -7.18 -15.81
N GLY A 65 1.98 -6.85 -14.67
CA GLY A 65 2.87 -7.73 -13.93
C GLY A 65 4.33 -7.75 -14.45
N LYS A 66 4.69 -6.82 -15.34
CA LYS A 66 6.06 -6.71 -15.87
C LYS A 66 6.94 -5.91 -14.88
N ILE A 67 8.12 -6.45 -14.59
CA ILE A 67 9.13 -5.75 -13.79
C ILE A 67 9.69 -4.58 -14.61
N THR A 68 9.56 -3.36 -14.07
CA THR A 68 9.98 -2.10 -14.72
C THR A 68 11.14 -1.41 -14.02
N SER A 69 11.49 -1.86 -12.81
CA SER A 69 12.50 -1.20 -11.99
C SER A 69 13.73 -2.09 -11.76
N PRO A 70 14.95 -1.54 -11.90
CA PRO A 70 16.18 -2.22 -11.49
C PRO A 70 16.26 -2.47 -9.97
N TYR A 71 15.47 -1.71 -9.19
CA TYR A 71 15.37 -1.86 -7.74
C TYR A 71 14.42 -2.99 -7.29
N TYR A 72 13.78 -3.71 -8.20
CA TYR A 72 12.81 -4.77 -7.85
C TYR A 72 13.35 -5.78 -6.83
N LYS A 73 14.65 -6.09 -6.89
CA LYS A 73 15.27 -7.09 -6.00
C LYS A 73 15.20 -6.73 -4.51
N ILE A 74 15.11 -5.44 -4.16
CA ILE A 74 14.96 -5.02 -2.74
C ILE A 74 13.66 -5.51 -2.13
N LEU A 75 12.66 -5.84 -2.94
CA LEU A 75 11.36 -6.33 -2.50
C LEU A 75 11.34 -7.84 -2.23
N PHE A 76 12.40 -8.60 -2.57
CA PHE A 76 12.41 -10.05 -2.40
C PHE A 76 12.06 -10.52 -0.99
N PRO A 77 12.55 -9.90 0.10
CA PRO A 77 12.16 -10.31 1.45
C PRO A 77 10.66 -10.12 1.72
N LEU A 78 10.06 -9.01 1.26
CA LEU A 78 8.63 -8.76 1.35
C LEU A 78 7.83 -9.82 0.57
N LEU A 79 8.22 -10.06 -0.68
CA LEU A 79 7.55 -11.00 -1.56
C LEU A 79 7.66 -12.44 -1.06
N LYS A 80 8.85 -12.84 -0.57
CA LYS A 80 9.06 -14.16 0.03
C LYS A 80 8.14 -14.41 1.23
N ARG A 81 7.90 -13.38 2.07
CA ARG A 81 7.04 -13.52 3.24
C ARG A 81 5.56 -13.39 2.90
N LEU A 82 5.20 -12.60 1.89
CA LEU A 82 3.81 -12.48 1.40
C LEU A 82 3.37 -13.71 0.63
N ASP A 83 4.30 -14.38 -0.07
CA ASP A 83 4.10 -15.54 -0.92
C ASP A 83 2.88 -15.39 -1.87
N PRO A 84 2.89 -14.37 -2.76
CA PRO A 84 1.78 -14.15 -3.67
C PRO A 84 1.81 -15.14 -4.84
N GLU A 85 0.68 -15.75 -5.17
CA GLU A 85 0.53 -16.60 -6.37
C GLU A 85 0.85 -15.84 -7.66
N LYS A 86 0.45 -14.56 -7.71
CA LYS A 86 0.68 -13.66 -8.84
C LYS A 86 0.77 -12.22 -8.37
N ILE A 87 1.66 -11.47 -9.03
CA ILE A 87 1.83 -10.04 -8.81
C ILE A 87 1.22 -9.31 -10.01
N TYR A 88 0.32 -8.38 -9.75
CA TYR A 88 -0.31 -7.54 -10.77
C TYR A 88 0.36 -6.18 -10.88
N ARG A 89 0.69 -5.55 -9.76
CA ARG A 89 1.36 -4.26 -9.68
C ARG A 89 2.09 -4.10 -8.35
N ILE A 90 3.24 -3.43 -8.38
CA ILE A 90 3.91 -2.97 -7.16
C ILE A 90 4.41 -1.55 -7.40
N LYS A 91 3.97 -0.62 -6.55
CA LYS A 91 4.47 0.76 -6.53
C LYS A 91 4.78 1.21 -5.11
N ALA A 92 5.81 2.04 -4.96
CA ALA A 92 5.99 2.83 -3.76
C ALA A 92 5.35 4.22 -3.97
N ASN A 93 4.76 4.76 -2.91
CA ASN A 93 4.22 6.11 -2.87
C ASN A 93 4.97 6.91 -1.81
N LEU A 94 5.46 8.08 -2.19
CA LEU A 94 6.03 9.06 -1.27
C LEU A 94 5.07 10.25 -1.20
N THR A 95 4.46 10.44 -0.05
CA THR A 95 3.62 11.60 0.23
C THR A 95 4.39 12.63 1.04
N THR A 96 4.23 13.90 0.70
CA THR A 96 4.87 15.01 1.41
C THR A 96 4.08 15.37 2.66
N LYS A 97 4.78 15.95 3.63
CA LYS A 97 4.14 16.54 4.82
C LYS A 97 3.25 17.71 4.38
N LYS A 98 2.05 17.78 4.95
CA LYS A 98 1.11 18.90 4.82
C LYS A 98 0.92 19.61 6.16
N GLU A 99 0.31 20.78 6.14
CA GLU A 99 -0.02 21.51 7.38
C GLU A 99 -1.01 20.75 8.25
N THR A 100 -1.96 20.09 7.61
CA THR A 100 -2.99 19.28 8.27
C THR A 100 -3.13 17.90 7.62
N ASN A 101 -3.74 16.96 8.34
CA ASN A 101 -4.07 15.64 7.80
C ASN A 101 -5.21 15.76 6.75
N HIS A 102 -4.86 15.80 5.49
CA HIS A 102 -5.82 15.82 4.39
C HIS A 102 -6.19 14.38 3.97
N LYS A 103 -7.46 14.17 3.62
CA LYS A 103 -7.95 12.88 3.08
C LYS A 103 -7.97 12.95 1.56
N SER A 104 -7.32 12.01 0.90
CA SER A 104 -7.47 11.85 -0.55
C SER A 104 -8.84 11.24 -0.89
N LEU A 105 -9.19 11.22 -2.18
CA LEU A 105 -10.45 10.62 -2.64
C LEU A 105 -10.51 9.11 -2.34
N MET A 106 -11.69 8.65 -1.95
CA MET A 106 -11.95 7.22 -1.74
C MET A 106 -11.93 6.48 -3.07
N HIS A 107 -11.13 5.42 -3.16
CA HIS A 107 -10.99 4.61 -4.37
C HIS A 107 -10.92 3.11 -4.04
N ILE A 108 -10.95 2.30 -5.06
CA ILE A 108 -10.61 0.88 -5.04
C ILE A 108 -9.35 0.67 -5.88
N ASP A 109 -8.55 -0.32 -5.53
CA ASP A 109 -7.30 -0.57 -6.26
C ASP A 109 -7.50 -1.36 -7.56
N THR A 110 -8.56 -2.13 -7.64
CA THR A 110 -8.85 -2.98 -8.79
C THR A 110 -10.33 -3.33 -8.90
N ASN A 111 -10.80 -3.49 -10.13
CA ASN A 111 -12.12 -4.03 -10.45
C ASN A 111 -12.10 -5.56 -10.65
N GLN A 112 -10.92 -6.20 -10.56
CA GLN A 112 -10.78 -7.65 -10.74
C GLN A 112 -11.10 -8.39 -9.45
N GLU A 113 -11.93 -9.42 -9.52
CA GLU A 113 -12.27 -10.26 -8.38
C GLU A 113 -11.05 -11.03 -7.82
N LYS A 114 -11.10 -11.35 -6.54
CA LYS A 114 -10.13 -12.17 -5.81
C LYS A 114 -8.72 -11.55 -5.66
N ILE A 115 -8.48 -10.34 -6.17
CA ILE A 115 -7.21 -9.63 -5.96
C ILE A 115 -7.20 -9.00 -4.58
N LYS A 116 -6.05 -9.10 -3.91
CA LYS A 116 -5.78 -8.43 -2.64
C LYS A 116 -4.81 -7.29 -2.81
N THR A 117 -5.03 -6.25 -2.04
CA THR A 117 -4.08 -5.16 -1.85
C THR A 117 -3.29 -5.39 -0.58
N ALA A 118 -1.99 -5.13 -0.65
CA ALA A 118 -1.10 -5.09 0.50
C ALA A 118 -0.45 -3.71 0.60
N VAL A 119 -0.67 -2.99 1.68
CA VAL A 119 -0.02 -1.71 1.98
C VAL A 119 1.05 -1.95 3.04
N TYR A 120 2.31 -1.71 2.68
CA TYR A 120 3.44 -1.80 3.59
C TYR A 120 3.94 -0.40 3.97
N TYR A 121 3.99 -0.11 5.25
CA TYR A 121 4.41 1.19 5.78
C TYR A 121 5.90 1.20 6.08
N CYS A 122 6.65 2.03 5.34
CA CYS A 122 8.10 2.14 5.47
C CYS A 122 8.53 2.99 6.68
N ASN A 123 7.67 3.85 7.20
CA ASN A 123 7.97 4.70 8.35
C ASN A 123 6.74 4.91 9.24
N THR A 124 6.99 5.39 10.46
CA THR A 124 5.94 5.84 11.38
C THR A 124 5.68 7.32 11.17
N ASN A 125 4.41 7.67 11.00
CA ASN A 125 3.95 9.05 10.92
C ASN A 125 2.48 9.11 11.34
N ASN A 126 1.87 10.30 11.41
CA ASN A 126 0.46 10.46 11.77
C ASN A 126 -0.54 10.37 10.60
N GLY A 127 -0.05 10.00 9.42
CA GLY A 127 -0.88 9.58 8.29
C GLY A 127 -1.49 8.19 8.52
N SER A 128 -2.40 7.80 7.66
CA SER A 128 -3.09 6.52 7.81
C SER A 128 -3.76 6.07 6.51
N THR A 129 -4.22 4.83 6.50
CA THR A 129 -5.20 4.35 5.52
C THR A 129 -6.58 4.31 6.18
N LEU A 130 -7.54 5.03 5.60
CA LEU A 130 -8.93 5.10 6.06
C LEU A 130 -9.82 4.31 5.12
N PHE A 131 -10.61 3.40 5.65
CA PHE A 131 -11.58 2.59 4.91
C PHE A 131 -12.98 3.17 4.98
N GLN A 132 -13.82 2.88 3.96
CA GLN A 132 -15.19 3.39 3.88
C GLN A 132 -16.05 3.03 5.11
N ASN A 133 -15.78 1.92 5.77
CA ASN A 133 -16.47 1.49 6.99
C ASN A 133 -16.00 2.23 8.27
N GLY A 134 -15.20 3.29 8.12
CA GLY A 134 -14.66 4.07 9.23
C GLY A 134 -13.40 3.49 9.88
N LYS A 135 -12.98 2.29 9.51
CA LYS A 135 -11.75 1.70 10.06
C LYS A 135 -10.53 2.49 9.59
N ARG A 136 -9.69 2.88 10.53
CA ARG A 136 -8.44 3.59 10.31
C ARG A 136 -7.25 2.70 10.69
N ILE A 137 -6.24 2.68 9.85
CA ILE A 137 -4.97 1.97 10.10
C ILE A 137 -3.85 2.99 10.03
N ASP A 138 -3.22 3.25 11.17
CA ASP A 138 -2.14 4.21 11.30
C ASP A 138 -0.86 3.73 10.64
N SER A 139 -0.13 4.66 10.02
CA SER A 139 1.19 4.42 9.46
C SER A 139 2.18 4.11 10.58
N LYS A 140 2.57 2.85 10.67
CA LYS A 140 3.57 2.35 11.61
C LYS A 140 4.67 1.64 10.83
N ALA A 141 5.89 2.02 11.09
CA ALA A 141 7.07 1.40 10.48
C ALA A 141 7.02 -0.13 10.55
N ASN A 142 7.36 -0.79 9.44
CA ASN A 142 7.37 -2.25 9.31
C ASN A 142 6.00 -2.93 9.59
N ARG A 143 4.90 -2.20 9.37
CA ARG A 143 3.52 -2.75 9.37
C ARG A 143 3.09 -3.07 7.96
N ILE A 144 2.38 -4.18 7.78
CA ILE A 144 1.64 -4.48 6.55
C ILE A 144 0.15 -4.66 6.83
N VAL A 145 -0.66 -4.15 5.92
CA VAL A 145 -2.12 -4.36 5.92
C VAL A 145 -2.51 -5.05 4.63
N ILE A 146 -3.21 -6.17 4.71
CA ILE A 146 -3.68 -6.95 3.57
C ILE A 146 -5.20 -6.98 3.59
N PHE A 147 -5.83 -6.56 2.50
CA PHE A 147 -7.29 -6.47 2.38
C PHE A 147 -7.76 -6.80 0.96
N ASP A 148 -9.07 -6.85 0.76
CA ASP A 148 -9.67 -7.08 -0.56
C ASP A 148 -9.50 -5.84 -1.44
N GLY A 149 -9.00 -5.99 -2.67
CA GLY A 149 -8.72 -4.89 -3.60
C GLY A 149 -9.95 -4.05 -3.98
N HIS A 150 -11.18 -4.59 -3.82
CA HIS A 150 -12.44 -3.87 -3.99
C HIS A 150 -12.84 -3.04 -2.76
N GLN A 151 -12.14 -3.15 -1.64
CA GLN A 151 -12.49 -2.41 -0.44
C GLN A 151 -12.14 -0.93 -0.61
N LYS A 152 -13.16 -0.07 -0.65
CA LYS A 152 -12.97 1.37 -0.76
C LYS A 152 -12.17 1.92 0.41
N HIS A 153 -11.12 2.65 0.08
CA HIS A 153 -10.21 3.26 1.05
C HIS A 153 -9.57 4.52 0.47
N CYS A 154 -8.90 5.28 1.33
CA CYS A 154 -8.08 6.42 0.94
C CYS A 154 -6.88 6.60 1.85
N GLY A 155 -5.87 7.31 1.37
CA GLY A 155 -4.79 7.83 2.19
C GLY A 155 -5.24 9.04 3.00
N VAL A 156 -4.77 9.13 4.23
CA VAL A 156 -4.80 10.36 5.04
C VAL A 156 -3.38 10.85 5.14
N ASP A 157 -3.12 12.06 4.65
CA ASP A 157 -1.79 12.64 4.61
C ASP A 157 -1.20 12.84 6.00
N LEU A 158 0.10 12.83 6.04
CA LEU A 158 0.84 13.09 7.26
C LEU A 158 1.01 14.61 7.48
N SER A 159 0.91 15.04 8.72
CA SER A 159 1.28 16.39 9.16
C SER A 159 2.46 16.39 10.13
N LEU A 160 2.82 15.22 10.70
CA LEU A 160 3.98 14.99 11.54
C LEU A 160 4.76 13.77 11.03
N ILE A 161 6.08 13.86 11.02
CA ILE A 161 7.00 12.74 10.76
C ILE A 161 7.77 12.49 12.04
N HIS A 162 7.68 11.27 12.56
CA HIS A 162 8.59 10.79 13.61
C HIS A 162 9.82 10.19 12.93
N ILE A 163 10.90 10.91 13.00
CA ILE A 163 12.20 10.45 12.49
C ILE A 163 12.91 9.68 13.59
#